data_0495d32a387b764bf6a6940a09f77ea4
#
_entry.id   0495d32a387b764bf6a6940a09f77ea4
#
_cell.length_a   1.000
_cell.length_b   1.000
_cell.length_c   1.000
_cell.angle_alpha   90.00
_cell.angle_beta   90.00
_cell.angle_gamma   90.00
#
_symmetry.space_group_name_H-M   'P 1'
#
loop_
_entity.id
_entity.type
_entity.pdbx_description
1 polymer ?
#
loop_
_entity_poly.entity_id
_entity_poly.type
_entity_poly.pdbx_seq_one_letter_code
_entity_poly.pdbx_strand_id
1 'polypeptide(L)'
;MDTSLWNAPRGYFNTALRGIPPKASVEAAKQTLDAWSRGELDWVPWLDELDKVRAQFAALVGVSTAQVGVGHTTAALVNVVAANLKSGSRVLVPEFEHNSNTIPFVAQEHRGITVDTTPLPEIARWISSDHAVVALSLVQSLDGSIVDLAAVSQACRRSGVLLCVDVTQAAGWLPFDAALADVIVCSSYKWLMGPNGPAFIVLRKDLLGTFRQLQPNWFACEDPHAAPYGIDFPSARSGRKFDVVPGLISASALLPSLSLINQLGVNNIHRHNTQLAATLCRRLNVEHNGSAIVILHVPGARERLKAKGLRATVRGDRIRVAIHAYNTAEDVDSLIDALH
;
A
#
# COMPACT_ATOMS: atom_id res chain seq x y z
N MET A 1 4.35 -0.03 22.28
CA MET A 1 5.28 -0.55 21.25
C MET A 1 6.72 -0.31 21.67
N ASP A 2 7.63 -1.24 21.40
CA ASP A 2 9.07 -1.01 21.62
C ASP A 2 9.63 -0.14 20.48
N THR A 3 9.83 1.14 20.77
CA THR A 3 10.32 2.12 19.76
C THR A 3 11.82 2.02 19.51
N SER A 4 12.57 1.24 20.32
CA SER A 4 14.01 1.03 20.13
C SER A 4 14.36 0.30 18.82
N LEU A 5 13.37 -0.34 18.20
CA LEU A 5 13.49 -1.04 16.92
C LEU A 5 13.71 -0.09 15.72
N TRP A 6 13.46 1.20 15.90
CA TRP A 6 13.64 2.24 14.88
C TRP A 6 14.62 3.31 15.30
N ASN A 7 15.19 4.01 14.33
CA ASN A 7 15.86 5.30 14.52
C ASN A 7 14.90 6.45 14.13
N ALA A 8 13.64 6.32 14.46
CA ALA A 8 12.65 7.34 14.15
C ALA A 8 12.97 8.63 14.94
N PRO A 9 13.04 9.79 14.27
CA PRO A 9 13.17 11.04 14.98
C PRO A 9 11.89 11.30 15.78
N ARG A 10 12.02 11.91 16.95
CA ARG A 10 10.87 12.35 17.74
C ARG A 10 9.94 13.21 16.91
N GLY A 11 8.63 13.01 17.09
CA GLY A 11 7.62 13.80 16.38
C GLY A 11 7.57 13.59 14.88
N TYR A 12 7.90 12.38 14.40
CA TYR A 12 7.71 12.03 13.00
C TYR A 12 6.30 11.50 12.75
N PHE A 13 5.44 12.34 12.19
CA PHE A 13 4.03 12.06 11.91
C PHE A 13 3.73 11.98 10.41
N ASN A 14 4.68 11.51 9.61
CA ASN A 14 4.55 11.57 8.15
C ASN A 14 4.54 10.20 7.46
N THR A 15 4.12 9.16 8.19
CA THR A 15 4.05 7.77 7.66
C THR A 15 3.18 7.66 6.42
N ALA A 16 2.08 8.40 6.34
CA ALA A 16 1.21 8.42 5.16
C ALA A 16 1.90 8.95 3.88
N LEU A 17 3.06 9.62 4.00
CA LEU A 17 3.94 9.97 2.90
C LEU A 17 5.07 8.94 2.76
N ARG A 18 5.76 8.61 3.88
CA ARG A 18 6.88 7.68 3.93
C ARG A 18 7.04 7.10 5.35
N GLY A 19 7.07 5.78 5.48
CA GLY A 19 7.38 5.11 6.74
C GLY A 19 8.87 5.16 7.09
N ILE A 20 9.19 5.09 8.38
CA ILE A 20 10.58 4.95 8.85
C ILE A 20 10.91 3.45 8.91
N PRO A 21 11.95 2.98 8.21
CA PRO A 21 12.32 1.57 8.23
C PRO A 21 12.82 1.13 9.62
N PRO A 22 12.58 -0.11 10.03
CA PRO A 22 13.24 -0.71 11.18
C PRO A 22 14.76 -0.73 11.01
N LYS A 23 15.51 -0.75 12.10
CA LYS A 23 16.98 -0.87 12.08
C LYS A 23 17.45 -2.09 11.28
N ALA A 24 16.78 -3.23 11.45
CA ALA A 24 17.07 -4.45 10.71
C ALA A 24 16.92 -4.29 9.18
N SER A 25 15.95 -3.50 8.71
CA SER A 25 15.79 -3.19 7.29
C SER A 25 16.94 -2.34 6.74
N VAL A 26 17.39 -1.36 7.52
CA VAL A 26 18.54 -0.52 7.15
C VAL A 26 19.81 -1.36 7.09
N GLU A 27 20.00 -2.27 8.04
CA GLU A 27 21.15 -3.16 8.08
C GLU A 27 21.17 -4.13 6.90
N ALA A 28 20.04 -4.76 6.57
CA ALA A 28 19.91 -5.63 5.39
C ALA A 28 20.27 -4.90 4.09
N ALA A 29 19.80 -3.64 3.93
CA ALA A 29 20.16 -2.82 2.77
C ALA A 29 21.66 -2.56 2.67
N LYS A 30 22.34 -2.26 3.80
CA LYS A 30 23.79 -2.04 3.85
C LYS A 30 24.55 -3.30 3.47
N GLN A 31 24.18 -4.45 4.04
CA GLN A 31 24.81 -5.74 3.73
C GLN A 31 24.68 -6.07 2.24
N THR A 32 23.52 -5.81 1.64
CA THR A 32 23.32 -6.01 0.19
C THR A 32 24.20 -5.05 -0.63
N LEU A 33 24.32 -3.78 -0.22
CA LEU A 33 25.20 -2.80 -0.87
C LEU A 33 26.68 -3.22 -0.78
N ASP A 34 27.11 -3.69 0.38
CA ASP A 34 28.47 -4.15 0.61
C ASP A 34 28.78 -5.39 -0.23
N ALA A 35 27.90 -6.39 -0.27
CA ALA A 35 28.04 -7.57 -1.11
C ALA A 35 28.10 -7.20 -2.60
N TRP A 36 27.24 -6.26 -3.04
CA TRP A 36 27.27 -5.75 -4.40
C TRP A 36 28.60 -5.09 -4.74
N SER A 37 29.13 -4.26 -3.84
CA SER A 37 30.42 -3.56 -4.05
C SER A 37 31.62 -4.50 -4.20
N ARG A 38 31.52 -5.72 -3.67
CA ARG A 38 32.54 -6.78 -3.77
C ARG A 38 32.29 -7.80 -4.86
N GLY A 39 31.19 -7.65 -5.63
CA GLY A 39 30.81 -8.63 -6.66
C GLY A 39 30.31 -9.98 -6.11
N GLU A 40 29.85 -9.99 -4.87
CA GLU A 40 29.42 -11.20 -4.14
C GLU A 40 27.91 -11.46 -4.23
N LEU A 41 27.17 -10.66 -5.03
CA LEU A 41 25.75 -10.88 -5.21
C LEU A 41 25.47 -12.11 -6.07
N ASP A 42 24.80 -13.09 -5.46
CA ASP A 42 24.23 -14.21 -6.16
C ASP A 42 22.71 -14.02 -6.33
N TRP A 43 22.23 -14.16 -7.55
CA TRP A 43 20.81 -13.98 -7.87
C TRP A 43 19.92 -15.12 -7.37
N VAL A 44 20.46 -16.34 -7.16
CA VAL A 44 19.67 -17.50 -6.66
C VAL A 44 19.19 -17.26 -5.23
N PRO A 45 20.04 -16.96 -4.24
CA PRO A 45 19.58 -16.59 -2.89
C PRO A 45 18.63 -15.40 -2.86
N TRP A 46 18.79 -14.47 -3.80
CA TRP A 46 17.90 -13.32 -3.90
C TRP A 46 16.49 -13.69 -4.40
N LEU A 47 16.35 -14.67 -5.30
CA LEU A 47 15.04 -15.23 -5.68
C LEU A 47 14.30 -15.80 -4.45
N ASP A 48 15.02 -16.56 -3.63
CA ASP A 48 14.47 -17.13 -2.39
C ASP A 48 14.06 -16.05 -1.40
N GLU A 49 14.81 -14.95 -1.32
CA GLU A 49 14.47 -13.81 -0.48
C GLU A 49 13.19 -13.11 -0.96
N LEU A 50 13.02 -12.94 -2.26
CA LEU A 50 11.79 -12.41 -2.84
C LEU A 50 10.57 -13.29 -2.56
N ASP A 51 10.74 -14.59 -2.60
CA ASP A 51 9.65 -15.52 -2.24
C ASP A 51 9.31 -15.42 -0.75
N LYS A 52 10.29 -15.16 0.13
CA LYS A 52 10.03 -14.82 1.54
C LYS A 52 9.30 -13.49 1.69
N VAL A 53 9.68 -12.46 0.92
CA VAL A 53 8.97 -11.16 0.90
C VAL A 53 7.50 -11.36 0.48
N ARG A 54 7.26 -12.14 -0.58
CA ARG A 54 5.92 -12.51 -1.04
C ARG A 54 5.12 -13.23 0.04
N ALA A 55 5.73 -14.22 0.70
CA ALA A 55 5.10 -14.98 1.76
C ALA A 55 4.74 -14.12 2.98
N GLN A 56 5.64 -13.20 3.38
CA GLN A 56 5.38 -12.26 4.48
C GLN A 56 4.22 -11.30 4.16
N PHE A 57 4.14 -10.80 2.93
CA PHE A 57 3.01 -9.96 2.53
C PHE A 57 1.70 -10.76 2.45
N ALA A 58 1.74 -11.98 1.91
CA ALA A 58 0.58 -12.86 1.86
C ALA A 58 0.02 -13.15 3.27
N ALA A 59 0.90 -13.46 4.23
CA ALA A 59 0.55 -13.68 5.62
C ALA A 59 -0.06 -12.40 6.26
N LEU A 60 0.52 -11.24 5.96
CA LEU A 60 0.07 -9.94 6.47
C LEU A 60 -1.38 -9.63 6.08
N VAL A 61 -1.76 -9.92 4.84
CA VAL A 61 -3.11 -9.62 4.32
C VAL A 61 -4.04 -10.83 4.31
N GLY A 62 -3.59 -11.98 4.81
CA GLY A 62 -4.43 -13.18 4.99
C GLY A 62 -4.80 -13.90 3.70
N VAL A 63 -3.90 -13.93 2.69
CA VAL A 63 -4.14 -14.61 1.41
C VAL A 63 -3.11 -15.71 1.14
N SER A 64 -3.38 -16.56 0.15
CA SER A 64 -2.39 -17.53 -0.33
C SER A 64 -1.23 -16.83 -1.03
N THR A 65 0.00 -17.26 -0.77
CA THR A 65 1.21 -16.81 -1.49
C THR A 65 1.05 -16.91 -3.01
N ALA A 66 0.34 -17.94 -3.50
CA ALA A 66 0.06 -18.12 -4.91
C ALA A 66 -0.81 -17.02 -5.55
N GLN A 67 -1.46 -16.17 -4.76
CA GLN A 67 -2.26 -15.04 -5.25
C GLN A 67 -1.45 -13.75 -5.39
N VAL A 68 -0.23 -13.70 -4.86
CA VAL A 68 0.57 -12.48 -4.72
C VAL A 68 1.58 -12.36 -5.85
N GLY A 69 1.54 -11.24 -6.57
CA GLY A 69 2.58 -10.78 -7.49
C GLY A 69 3.38 -9.62 -6.88
N VAL A 70 4.64 -9.48 -7.29
CA VAL A 70 5.55 -8.42 -6.83
C VAL A 70 5.92 -7.51 -7.99
N GLY A 71 5.56 -6.23 -7.87
CA GLY A 71 5.83 -5.20 -8.86
C GLY A 71 6.59 -4.01 -8.28
N HIS A 72 6.55 -2.86 -8.98
CA HIS A 72 7.33 -1.68 -8.58
C HIS A 72 6.49 -0.56 -7.96
N THR A 73 5.30 -0.32 -8.46
CA THR A 73 4.44 0.78 -8.02
C THR A 73 2.97 0.40 -8.07
N THR A 74 2.16 1.00 -7.21
CA THR A 74 0.70 0.86 -7.27
C THR A 74 0.18 1.18 -8.68
N ALA A 75 0.61 2.29 -9.30
CA ALA A 75 0.14 2.67 -10.63
C ALA A 75 0.42 1.62 -11.69
N ALA A 76 1.61 0.99 -11.70
CA ALA A 76 1.95 -0.08 -12.62
C ALA A 76 1.07 -1.33 -12.40
N LEU A 77 0.72 -1.63 -11.17
CA LEU A 77 -0.12 -2.76 -10.81
C LEU A 77 -1.61 -2.50 -11.09
N VAL A 78 -2.11 -1.29 -10.86
CA VAL A 78 -3.45 -0.87 -11.29
C VAL A 78 -3.56 -0.89 -12.82
N ASN A 79 -2.47 -0.56 -13.54
CA ASN A 79 -2.46 -0.66 -15.01
C ASN A 79 -2.66 -2.10 -15.50
N VAL A 80 -2.27 -3.12 -14.71
CA VAL A 80 -2.60 -4.52 -15.04
C VAL A 80 -4.13 -4.69 -15.11
N VAL A 81 -4.87 -4.11 -14.15
CA VAL A 81 -6.34 -4.15 -14.17
C VAL A 81 -6.87 -3.39 -15.38
N ALA A 82 -6.43 -2.13 -15.56
CA ALA A 82 -6.91 -1.24 -16.62
C ALA A 82 -6.72 -1.83 -18.02
N ALA A 83 -5.55 -2.42 -18.28
CA ALA A 83 -5.25 -3.03 -19.58
C ALA A 83 -6.00 -4.35 -19.84
N ASN A 84 -6.48 -5.02 -18.82
CA ASN A 84 -7.29 -6.24 -18.93
C ASN A 84 -8.78 -5.97 -19.07
N LEU A 85 -9.24 -4.72 -18.94
CA LEU A 85 -10.64 -4.36 -19.22
C LEU A 85 -10.93 -4.44 -20.73
N LYS A 86 -12.18 -4.74 -21.06
CA LYS A 86 -12.67 -4.67 -22.44
C LYS A 86 -12.71 -3.21 -22.91
N SER A 87 -12.51 -2.99 -24.21
CA SER A 87 -12.73 -1.66 -24.81
C SER A 87 -14.17 -1.18 -24.57
N GLY A 88 -14.34 0.10 -24.29
CA GLY A 88 -15.62 0.70 -23.95
C GLY A 88 -16.06 0.47 -22.50
N SER A 89 -15.24 -0.13 -21.63
CA SER A 89 -15.57 -0.33 -20.21
C SER A 89 -15.69 0.98 -19.44
N ARG A 90 -16.60 1.01 -18.48
CA ARG A 90 -16.74 2.11 -17.51
C ARG A 90 -16.11 1.73 -16.18
N VAL A 91 -15.41 2.66 -15.55
CA VAL A 91 -14.74 2.51 -14.26
C VAL A 91 -15.33 3.51 -13.28
N LEU A 92 -15.69 3.08 -12.08
CA LEU A 92 -16.13 3.97 -11.02
C LEU A 92 -15.02 4.16 -9.99
N VAL A 93 -14.73 5.43 -9.64
CA VAL A 93 -13.74 5.80 -8.61
C VAL A 93 -14.31 6.87 -7.68
N PRO A 94 -13.84 6.98 -6.44
CA PRO A 94 -14.16 8.13 -5.59
C PRO A 94 -13.66 9.45 -6.20
N GLU A 95 -14.38 10.54 -5.97
CA GLU A 95 -13.82 11.88 -6.13
C GLU A 95 -12.56 12.00 -5.26
N PHE A 96 -11.55 12.72 -5.68
CA PHE A 96 -10.30 12.92 -4.96
C PHE A 96 -9.51 11.63 -4.65
N GLU A 97 -9.79 10.52 -5.37
CA GLU A 97 -8.98 9.31 -5.26
C GLU A 97 -7.52 9.59 -5.65
N HIS A 98 -6.58 8.81 -5.08
CA HIS A 98 -5.17 8.98 -5.39
C HIS A 98 -4.91 8.65 -6.87
N ASN A 99 -4.13 9.50 -7.55
CA ASN A 99 -3.90 9.41 -8.99
C ASN A 99 -3.25 8.09 -9.44
N SER A 100 -2.48 7.41 -8.59
CA SER A 100 -1.96 6.06 -8.89
C SER A 100 -3.07 5.02 -9.08
N ASN A 101 -4.27 5.27 -8.53
CA ASN A 101 -5.42 4.39 -8.63
C ASN A 101 -6.45 4.85 -9.68
N THR A 102 -6.25 6.01 -10.32
CA THR A 102 -7.15 6.58 -11.34
C THR A 102 -6.49 6.73 -12.70
N ILE A 103 -5.29 7.32 -12.76
CA ILE A 103 -4.59 7.61 -14.02
C ILE A 103 -4.38 6.38 -14.92
N PRO A 104 -4.10 5.18 -14.40
CA PRO A 104 -3.98 3.99 -15.26
C PRO A 104 -5.24 3.69 -16.07
N PHE A 105 -6.43 3.99 -15.55
CA PHE A 105 -7.69 3.84 -16.28
C PHE A 105 -7.91 4.99 -17.27
N VAL A 106 -7.66 6.24 -16.86
CA VAL A 106 -7.74 7.42 -17.75
C VAL A 106 -6.80 7.25 -18.96
N ALA A 107 -5.62 6.70 -18.77
CA ALA A 107 -4.67 6.43 -19.86
C ALA A 107 -5.18 5.43 -20.90
N GLN A 108 -6.28 4.71 -20.64
CA GLN A 108 -6.92 3.79 -21.58
C GLN A 108 -8.07 4.45 -22.38
N GLU A 109 -8.22 5.77 -22.34
CA GLU A 109 -9.25 6.53 -23.07
C GLU A 109 -9.25 6.20 -24.56
N HIS A 110 -8.08 5.98 -25.18
CA HIS A 110 -7.92 5.57 -26.58
C HIS A 110 -8.62 4.24 -26.92
N ARG A 111 -8.97 3.44 -25.90
CA ARG A 111 -9.76 2.20 -26.03
C ARG A 111 -11.24 2.43 -25.70
N GLY A 112 -11.68 3.68 -25.53
CA GLY A 112 -13.03 4.03 -25.13
C GLY A 112 -13.33 3.75 -23.64
N ILE A 113 -12.32 3.54 -22.80
CA ILE A 113 -12.53 3.39 -21.35
C ILE A 113 -12.84 4.76 -20.76
N THR A 114 -13.92 4.83 -19.97
CA THR A 114 -14.34 6.05 -19.26
C THR A 114 -14.25 5.87 -17.76
N VAL A 115 -14.01 6.97 -17.05
CA VAL A 115 -13.92 6.99 -15.59
C VAL A 115 -15.00 7.90 -15.03
N ASP A 116 -15.92 7.31 -14.29
CA ASP A 116 -16.96 8.02 -13.55
C ASP A 116 -16.48 8.30 -12.13
N THR A 117 -16.88 9.41 -11.55
CA THR A 117 -16.52 9.79 -10.18
C THR A 117 -17.76 10.01 -9.33
N THR A 118 -17.65 9.73 -8.04
CA THR A 118 -18.71 9.98 -7.05
C THR A 118 -18.10 10.28 -5.68
N PRO A 119 -18.80 11.05 -4.82
CA PRO A 119 -18.37 11.21 -3.43
C PRO A 119 -18.18 9.85 -2.74
N LEU A 120 -17.07 9.71 -1.99
CA LEU A 120 -16.72 8.44 -1.34
C LEU A 120 -17.86 7.83 -0.50
N PRO A 121 -18.63 8.58 0.32
CA PRO A 121 -19.73 8.01 1.11
C PRO A 121 -20.87 7.42 0.26
N GLU A 122 -20.98 7.81 -1.01
CA GLU A 122 -22.05 7.38 -1.90
C GLU A 122 -21.64 6.24 -2.81
N ILE A 123 -20.35 5.86 -2.84
CA ILE A 123 -19.80 4.96 -3.85
C ILE A 123 -20.58 3.64 -3.97
N ALA A 124 -20.98 3.02 -2.85
CA ALA A 124 -21.74 1.78 -2.86
C ALA A 124 -23.10 1.90 -3.54
N ARG A 125 -23.71 3.09 -3.57
CA ARG A 125 -25.01 3.37 -4.22
C ARG A 125 -24.86 3.58 -5.71
N TRP A 126 -23.72 4.08 -6.17
CA TRP A 126 -23.44 4.38 -7.58
C TRP A 126 -22.99 3.15 -8.38
N ILE A 127 -22.65 2.05 -7.70
CA ILE A 127 -22.25 0.80 -8.35
C ILE A 127 -23.44 0.21 -9.11
N SER A 128 -23.28 0.04 -10.43
CA SER A 128 -24.26 -0.58 -11.31
C SER A 128 -23.58 -1.58 -12.25
N SER A 129 -24.37 -2.43 -12.92
CA SER A 129 -23.87 -3.39 -13.93
C SER A 129 -23.22 -2.72 -15.17
N ASP A 130 -23.35 -1.40 -15.31
CA ASP A 130 -22.70 -0.65 -16.39
C ASP A 130 -21.20 -0.47 -16.14
N HIS A 131 -20.74 -0.58 -14.89
CA HIS A 131 -19.33 -0.50 -14.54
C HIS A 131 -18.67 -1.87 -14.69
N ALA A 132 -17.44 -1.88 -15.20
CA ALA A 132 -16.62 -3.09 -15.25
C ALA A 132 -15.78 -3.26 -13.98
N VAL A 133 -15.37 -2.15 -13.37
CA VAL A 133 -14.57 -2.14 -12.15
C VAL A 133 -14.87 -0.92 -11.29
N VAL A 134 -14.83 -1.12 -9.98
CA VAL A 134 -14.69 -0.06 -8.97
C VAL A 134 -13.25 -0.08 -8.49
N ALA A 135 -12.57 1.08 -8.52
CA ALA A 135 -11.22 1.20 -8.00
C ALA A 135 -11.17 2.27 -6.92
N LEU A 136 -10.68 1.92 -5.73
CA LEU A 136 -10.63 2.83 -4.58
C LEU A 136 -9.51 2.49 -3.60
N SER A 137 -9.09 3.48 -2.82
CA SER A 137 -8.22 3.29 -1.66
C SER A 137 -9.04 2.92 -0.43
N LEU A 138 -8.66 1.85 0.29
CA LEU A 138 -9.32 1.42 1.53
C LEU A 138 -9.27 2.51 2.61
N VAL A 139 -8.16 3.23 2.68
CA VAL A 139 -8.00 4.42 3.50
C VAL A 139 -7.57 5.57 2.60
N GLN A 140 -8.31 6.66 2.61
CA GLN A 140 -8.01 7.81 1.77
C GLN A 140 -6.76 8.55 2.26
N SER A 141 -5.82 8.77 1.35
CA SER A 141 -4.57 9.47 1.69
C SER A 141 -4.79 10.95 1.97
N LEU A 142 -5.89 11.51 1.48
CA LEU A 142 -6.22 12.91 1.61
C LEU A 142 -6.61 13.26 3.04
N ASP A 143 -7.49 12.46 3.65
CA ASP A 143 -8.15 12.80 4.92
C ASP A 143 -8.20 11.65 5.95
N GLY A 144 -7.75 10.45 5.56
CA GLY A 144 -7.78 9.28 6.44
C GLY A 144 -9.15 8.59 6.49
N SER A 145 -10.13 8.98 5.67
CA SER A 145 -11.43 8.31 5.59
C SER A 145 -11.27 6.83 5.29
N ILE A 146 -11.94 5.98 6.05
CA ILE A 146 -11.93 4.52 5.90
C ILE A 146 -13.20 4.09 5.18
N VAL A 147 -13.04 3.31 4.11
CA VAL A 147 -14.14 2.80 3.30
C VAL A 147 -14.84 1.65 4.04
N ASP A 148 -16.18 1.63 4.02
CA ASP A 148 -16.94 0.41 4.35
C ASP A 148 -16.76 -0.60 3.22
N LEU A 149 -15.67 -1.38 3.32
CA LEU A 149 -15.27 -2.36 2.32
C LEU A 149 -16.35 -3.45 2.15
N ALA A 150 -17.07 -3.80 3.22
CA ALA A 150 -18.11 -4.82 3.17
C ALA A 150 -19.30 -4.35 2.34
N ALA A 151 -19.77 -3.12 2.54
CA ALA A 151 -20.86 -2.53 1.77
C ALA A 151 -20.51 -2.40 0.28
N VAL A 152 -19.29 -1.91 -0.02
CA VAL A 152 -18.81 -1.78 -1.40
C VAL A 152 -18.68 -3.14 -2.08
N SER A 153 -18.03 -4.12 -1.41
CA SER A 153 -17.89 -5.49 -1.91
C SER A 153 -19.24 -6.13 -2.22
N GLN A 154 -20.21 -5.97 -1.32
CA GLN A 154 -21.55 -6.50 -1.52
C GLN A 154 -22.22 -5.86 -2.75
N ALA A 155 -22.10 -4.54 -2.93
CA ALA A 155 -22.66 -3.84 -4.10
C ALA A 155 -21.99 -4.31 -5.40
N CYS A 156 -20.65 -4.44 -5.43
CA CYS A 156 -19.92 -4.98 -6.57
C CYS A 156 -20.37 -6.39 -6.94
N ARG A 157 -20.50 -7.28 -5.95
CA ARG A 157 -20.94 -8.66 -6.19
C ARG A 157 -22.35 -8.74 -6.76
N ARG A 158 -23.29 -7.92 -6.24
CA ARG A 158 -24.67 -7.87 -6.77
C ARG A 158 -24.73 -7.41 -8.22
N SER A 159 -23.85 -6.51 -8.61
CA SER A 159 -23.82 -5.93 -9.95
C SER A 159 -22.86 -6.63 -10.92
N GLY A 160 -22.12 -7.66 -10.47
CA GLY A 160 -21.12 -8.36 -11.30
C GLY A 160 -19.89 -7.51 -11.64
N VAL A 161 -19.55 -6.53 -10.82
CA VAL A 161 -18.48 -5.55 -11.00
C VAL A 161 -17.24 -5.99 -10.23
N LEU A 162 -16.04 -5.87 -10.83
CA LEU A 162 -14.78 -6.13 -10.16
C LEU A 162 -14.46 -5.03 -9.13
N LEU A 163 -13.91 -5.42 -7.98
CA LEU A 163 -13.45 -4.50 -6.94
C LEU A 163 -11.93 -4.52 -6.84
N CYS A 164 -11.29 -3.41 -7.23
CA CYS A 164 -9.86 -3.16 -7.09
C CYS A 164 -9.59 -2.20 -5.91
N VAL A 165 -8.84 -2.66 -4.92
CA VAL A 165 -8.61 -1.92 -3.68
C VAL A 165 -7.13 -1.61 -3.50
N ASP A 166 -6.78 -0.33 -3.42
CA ASP A 166 -5.46 0.11 -2.99
C ASP A 166 -5.40 0.14 -1.44
N VAL A 167 -4.58 -0.75 -0.87
CA VAL A 167 -4.38 -0.84 0.57
C VAL A 167 -3.08 -0.17 1.04
N THR A 168 -2.45 0.64 0.20
CA THR A 168 -1.17 1.34 0.52
C THR A 168 -1.25 2.19 1.79
N GLN A 169 -2.43 2.74 2.12
CA GLN A 169 -2.65 3.51 3.34
C GLN A 169 -3.25 2.68 4.48
N ALA A 170 -3.51 1.39 4.28
CA ALA A 170 -4.17 0.50 5.24
C ALA A 170 -3.27 -0.66 5.70
N ALA A 171 -2.61 -1.35 4.76
CA ALA A 171 -1.80 -2.52 5.05
C ALA A 171 -0.69 -2.20 6.06
N GLY A 172 -0.57 -3.06 7.08
CA GLY A 172 0.39 -2.91 8.17
C GLY A 172 -0.14 -2.23 9.43
N TRP A 173 -1.34 -1.60 9.38
CA TRP A 173 -1.95 -1.04 10.59
C TRP A 173 -3.46 -1.23 10.71
N LEU A 174 -4.20 -1.25 9.60
CA LEU A 174 -5.65 -1.45 9.61
C LEU A 174 -5.97 -2.91 9.29
N PRO A 175 -6.64 -3.66 10.18
CA PRO A 175 -7.17 -4.97 9.86
C PRO A 175 -8.27 -4.87 8.80
N PHE A 176 -8.24 -5.73 7.79
CA PHE A 176 -9.30 -5.84 6.77
C PHE A 176 -9.37 -7.27 6.25
N ASP A 177 -10.51 -7.64 5.69
CA ASP A 177 -10.71 -8.93 5.02
C ASP A 177 -10.38 -8.81 3.53
N ALA A 178 -9.28 -9.40 3.12
CA ALA A 178 -8.83 -9.39 1.72
C ALA A 178 -9.78 -10.17 0.78
N ALA A 179 -10.60 -11.09 1.29
CA ALA A 179 -11.57 -11.83 0.49
C ALA A 179 -12.73 -10.96 -0.02
N LEU A 180 -12.87 -9.74 0.50
CA LEU A 180 -13.85 -8.77 0.03
C LEU A 180 -13.48 -8.08 -1.28
N ALA A 181 -12.19 -8.12 -1.68
CA ALA A 181 -11.70 -7.51 -2.91
C ALA A 181 -11.35 -8.58 -3.97
N ASP A 182 -11.48 -8.22 -5.23
CA ASP A 182 -11.08 -9.05 -6.36
C ASP A 182 -9.61 -8.85 -6.72
N VAL A 183 -9.16 -7.61 -6.61
CA VAL A 183 -7.77 -7.20 -6.77
C VAL A 183 -7.38 -6.28 -5.62
N ILE A 184 -6.21 -6.54 -5.02
CA ILE A 184 -5.60 -5.66 -4.03
C ILE A 184 -4.26 -5.19 -4.57
N VAL A 185 -3.94 -3.91 -4.41
CA VAL A 185 -2.62 -3.35 -4.70
C VAL A 185 -2.07 -2.64 -3.47
N CYS A 186 -0.74 -2.69 -3.29
CA CYS A 186 -0.10 -2.07 -2.14
C CYS A 186 1.34 -1.67 -2.45
N SER A 187 1.73 -0.43 -2.21
CA SER A 187 3.13 0.00 -2.19
C SER A 187 3.75 -0.18 -0.80
N SER A 188 5.05 -0.52 -0.74
CA SER A 188 5.73 -0.86 0.51
C SER A 188 6.21 0.33 1.35
N TYR A 189 6.39 1.50 0.77
CA TYR A 189 7.20 2.59 1.35
C TYR A 189 6.48 3.48 2.38
N LYS A 190 5.21 3.18 2.70
CA LYS A 190 4.43 3.93 3.71
C LYS A 190 4.31 3.10 4.99
N TRP A 191 3.17 2.52 5.22
CA TRP A 191 2.85 1.77 6.45
C TRP A 191 3.56 0.42 6.56
N LEU A 192 4.02 -0.14 5.44
CA LEU A 192 4.89 -1.32 5.46
C LEU A 192 6.36 -0.97 5.76
N MET A 193 6.70 0.33 5.91
CA MET A 193 8.01 0.82 6.31
C MET A 193 9.17 0.34 5.41
N GLY A 194 8.84 -0.10 4.20
CA GLY A 194 9.82 -0.54 3.21
C GLY A 194 10.38 0.61 2.37
N PRO A 195 11.36 0.34 1.52
CA PRO A 195 11.87 1.31 0.54
C PRO A 195 10.89 1.49 -0.62
N ASN A 196 11.12 2.52 -1.46
CA ASN A 196 10.47 2.61 -2.76
C ASN A 196 10.95 1.45 -3.65
N GLY A 197 10.10 1.01 -4.55
CA GLY A 197 10.38 -0.03 -5.54
C GLY A 197 9.44 -1.22 -5.38
N PRO A 198 9.45 -1.98 -4.29
CA PRO A 198 8.53 -3.10 -4.14
C PRO A 198 7.09 -2.63 -3.94
N ALA A 199 6.19 -3.25 -4.70
CA ALA A 199 4.75 -3.14 -4.55
C ALA A 199 4.12 -4.52 -4.80
N PHE A 200 2.91 -4.72 -4.32
CA PHE A 200 2.23 -6.00 -4.38
C PHE A 200 0.91 -5.88 -5.12
N ILE A 201 0.58 -6.93 -5.88
CA ILE A 201 -0.75 -7.18 -6.41
C ILE A 201 -1.24 -8.54 -5.88
N VAL A 202 -2.47 -8.57 -5.39
CA VAL A 202 -3.16 -9.82 -5.04
C VAL A 202 -4.35 -9.96 -5.96
N LEU A 203 -4.52 -11.12 -6.57
CA LEU A 203 -5.68 -11.43 -7.39
C LEU A 203 -6.49 -12.55 -6.76
N ARG A 204 -7.82 -12.45 -6.84
CA ARG A 204 -8.71 -13.57 -6.57
C ARG A 204 -8.33 -14.74 -7.48
N LYS A 205 -8.39 -15.97 -6.98
CA LYS A 205 -7.83 -17.15 -7.65
C LYS A 205 -8.30 -17.36 -9.09
N ASP A 206 -9.59 -17.12 -9.36
CA ASP A 206 -10.17 -17.29 -10.69
C ASP A 206 -9.67 -16.22 -11.70
N LEU A 207 -9.22 -15.04 -11.23
CA LEU A 207 -8.65 -14.01 -12.07
C LEU A 207 -7.22 -14.31 -12.51
N LEU A 208 -6.49 -15.17 -11.80
CA LEU A 208 -5.13 -15.56 -12.16
C LEU A 208 -5.05 -16.18 -13.57
N GLY A 209 -6.07 -16.94 -13.97
CA GLY A 209 -6.15 -17.55 -15.31
C GLY A 209 -6.58 -16.59 -16.41
N THR A 210 -7.30 -15.52 -16.08
CA THR A 210 -7.96 -14.63 -17.05
C THR A 210 -7.19 -13.35 -17.34
N PHE A 211 -6.52 -12.79 -16.34
CA PHE A 211 -5.74 -11.57 -16.52
C PHE A 211 -4.44 -11.86 -17.27
N ARG A 212 -4.14 -11.06 -18.28
CA ARG A 212 -2.85 -11.09 -19.01
C ARG A 212 -1.84 -10.24 -18.26
N GLN A 213 -0.61 -10.72 -18.18
CA GLN A 213 0.52 -9.90 -17.73
C GLN A 213 0.90 -8.86 -18.80
N LEU A 214 1.44 -7.72 -18.37
CA LEU A 214 1.80 -6.62 -19.29
C LEU A 214 3.30 -6.53 -19.52
N GLN A 215 4.10 -7.08 -18.65
CA GLN A 215 5.56 -7.03 -18.66
C GLN A 215 6.12 -8.45 -18.53
N PRO A 216 5.89 -9.34 -19.54
CA PRO A 216 6.42 -10.68 -19.50
C PRO A 216 7.95 -10.62 -19.43
N ASN A 217 8.51 -11.35 -18.49
CA ASN A 217 9.95 -11.42 -18.26
C ASN A 217 10.28 -12.74 -17.57
N TRP A 218 11.56 -13.12 -17.56
CA TRP A 218 12.01 -14.38 -17.00
C TRP A 218 11.62 -14.60 -15.52
N PHE A 219 11.45 -13.53 -14.76
CA PHE A 219 11.01 -13.56 -13.35
C PHE A 219 9.56 -14.02 -13.19
N ALA A 220 8.72 -13.75 -14.18
CA ALA A 220 7.30 -14.09 -14.23
C ALA A 220 7.02 -15.48 -14.80
N CYS A 221 8.06 -16.30 -15.02
CA CYS A 221 7.90 -17.69 -15.45
C CYS A 221 7.63 -18.63 -14.27
N GLU A 222 7.22 -19.87 -14.56
CA GLU A 222 6.89 -20.89 -13.56
C GLU A 222 8.10 -21.23 -12.68
N ASP A 223 9.27 -21.38 -13.31
CA ASP A 223 10.55 -21.63 -12.63
C ASP A 223 11.60 -20.58 -13.07
N PRO A 224 11.79 -19.51 -12.30
CA PRO A 224 12.81 -18.51 -12.60
C PRO A 224 14.24 -19.05 -12.53
N HIS A 225 14.49 -20.14 -11.77
CA HIS A 225 15.82 -20.76 -11.68
C HIS A 225 16.22 -21.46 -12.98
N ALA A 226 15.25 -21.91 -13.77
CA ALA A 226 15.51 -22.46 -15.10
C ALA A 226 16.05 -21.42 -16.10
N ALA A 227 15.98 -20.14 -15.79
CA ALA A 227 16.49 -19.01 -16.57
C ALA A 227 16.27 -19.19 -18.09
N PRO A 228 15.02 -19.20 -18.56
CA PRO A 228 14.70 -19.56 -19.93
C PRO A 228 15.27 -18.55 -20.93
N TYR A 229 15.91 -19.08 -21.98
CA TYR A 229 16.34 -18.31 -23.13
C TYR A 229 15.46 -18.65 -24.34
N GLY A 230 15.41 -17.74 -25.31
CA GLY A 230 14.65 -17.91 -26.55
C GLY A 230 13.20 -17.43 -26.45
N ILE A 231 12.31 -18.02 -27.23
CA ILE A 231 10.90 -17.60 -27.37
C ILE A 231 9.93 -18.41 -26.48
N ASP A 232 10.37 -19.52 -25.93
CA ASP A 232 9.55 -20.35 -25.06
C ASP A 232 9.45 -19.70 -23.68
N PHE A 233 8.25 -19.30 -23.33
CA PHE A 233 7.98 -18.61 -22.07
C PHE A 233 6.89 -19.34 -21.26
N PRO A 234 7.28 -20.24 -20.33
CA PRO A 234 6.34 -20.91 -19.44
C PRO A 234 5.86 -19.96 -18.34
N SER A 235 4.88 -19.12 -18.69
CA SER A 235 4.29 -18.16 -17.73
C SER A 235 3.79 -18.84 -16.47
N ALA A 236 4.09 -18.29 -15.31
CA ALA A 236 3.59 -18.81 -14.04
C ALA A 236 2.06 -18.83 -14.01
N ARG A 237 1.51 -19.84 -13.35
CA ARG A 237 0.06 -19.99 -13.11
C ARG A 237 -0.43 -19.29 -11.84
N SER A 238 0.51 -18.81 -11.04
CA SER A 238 0.28 -18.07 -9.79
C SER A 238 0.39 -16.57 -10.01
N GLY A 239 0.24 -15.79 -8.93
CA GLY A 239 0.48 -14.33 -8.92
C GLY A 239 1.88 -13.93 -9.41
N ARG A 240 2.87 -14.85 -9.33
CA ARG A 240 4.20 -14.66 -9.90
C ARG A 240 4.17 -14.20 -11.38
N LYS A 241 3.16 -14.57 -12.15
CA LYS A 241 3.04 -14.11 -13.55
C LYS A 241 3.01 -12.58 -13.71
N PHE A 242 2.69 -11.84 -12.64
CA PHE A 242 2.67 -10.38 -12.61
C PHE A 242 3.96 -9.78 -12.02
N ASP A 243 4.95 -10.62 -11.72
CA ASP A 243 6.21 -10.15 -11.19
C ASP A 243 6.98 -9.36 -12.24
N VAL A 244 7.61 -8.33 -11.75
CA VAL A 244 8.69 -7.64 -12.44
C VAL A 244 9.93 -7.70 -11.53
N VAL A 245 11.12 -7.66 -12.12
CA VAL A 245 12.37 -7.74 -11.35
C VAL A 245 12.46 -6.54 -10.39
N PRO A 246 12.20 -6.70 -9.09
CA PRO A 246 12.34 -5.60 -8.14
C PRO A 246 13.83 -5.27 -7.93
N GLY A 247 14.10 -4.05 -7.49
CA GLY A 247 15.47 -3.67 -7.11
C GLY A 247 15.95 -4.53 -5.95
N LEU A 248 17.10 -5.18 -6.10
CA LEU A 248 17.68 -6.11 -5.14
C LEU A 248 17.75 -5.51 -3.72
N ILE A 249 18.37 -4.33 -3.58
CA ILE A 249 18.52 -3.64 -2.29
C ILE A 249 17.17 -3.34 -1.64
N SER A 250 16.18 -2.99 -2.48
CA SER A 250 14.83 -2.69 -1.99
C SER A 250 14.11 -3.94 -1.48
N ALA A 251 14.31 -5.09 -2.11
CA ALA A 251 13.73 -6.36 -1.68
C ALA A 251 14.33 -6.81 -0.35
N SER A 252 15.67 -6.79 -0.23
CA SER A 252 16.37 -7.17 1.00
C SER A 252 15.99 -6.29 2.20
N ALA A 253 15.83 -4.98 1.97
CA ALA A 253 15.38 -4.06 3.01
C ALA A 253 13.92 -4.27 3.43
N LEU A 254 13.06 -4.77 2.54
CA LEU A 254 11.63 -4.94 2.82
C LEU A 254 11.34 -6.15 3.70
N LEU A 255 12.07 -7.25 3.54
CA LEU A 255 11.83 -8.49 4.27
C LEU A 255 11.82 -8.32 5.80
N PRO A 256 12.82 -7.68 6.45
CA PRO A 256 12.78 -7.46 7.89
C PRO A 256 11.61 -6.57 8.34
N SER A 257 11.21 -5.62 7.51
CA SER A 257 10.07 -4.74 7.81
C SER A 257 8.74 -5.50 7.85
N LEU A 258 8.45 -6.31 6.84
CA LEU A 258 7.25 -7.16 6.81
C LEU A 258 7.26 -8.18 7.95
N SER A 259 8.41 -8.79 8.22
CA SER A 259 8.58 -9.74 9.33
C SER A 259 8.27 -9.08 10.69
N LEU A 260 8.75 -7.85 10.90
CA LEU A 260 8.47 -7.09 12.12
C LEU A 260 6.97 -6.76 12.26
N ILE A 261 6.31 -6.31 11.19
CA ILE A 261 4.87 -6.02 11.21
C ILE A 261 4.08 -7.27 11.58
N ASN A 262 4.41 -8.42 10.98
CA ASN A 262 3.76 -9.70 11.29
C ASN A 262 4.00 -10.12 12.76
N GLN A 263 5.21 -9.92 13.31
CA GLN A 263 5.54 -10.21 14.70
C GLN A 263 4.79 -9.30 15.68
N LEU A 264 4.71 -8.01 15.39
CA LEU A 264 3.96 -7.04 16.21
C LEU A 264 2.46 -7.31 16.15
N GLY A 265 1.97 -7.80 15.02
CA GLY A 265 0.58 -8.06 14.73
C GLY A 265 -0.22 -6.80 14.38
N VAL A 266 -0.93 -6.86 13.24
CA VAL A 266 -1.71 -5.71 12.71
C VAL A 266 -2.73 -5.19 13.74
N ASN A 267 -3.39 -6.06 14.47
CA ASN A 267 -4.36 -5.66 15.51
C ASN A 267 -3.72 -4.86 16.66
N ASN A 268 -2.49 -5.20 17.05
CA ASN A 268 -1.78 -4.46 18.09
C ASN A 268 -1.31 -3.09 17.58
N ILE A 269 -0.82 -3.04 16.34
CA ILE A 269 -0.43 -1.79 15.68
C ILE A 269 -1.67 -0.89 15.50
N HIS A 270 -2.78 -1.45 15.05
CA HIS A 270 -4.05 -0.73 14.91
C HIS A 270 -4.48 -0.08 16.22
N ARG A 271 -4.53 -0.86 17.31
CA ARG A 271 -4.90 -0.36 18.63
C ARG A 271 -3.97 0.76 19.09
N HIS A 272 -2.67 0.56 18.98
CA HIS A 272 -1.68 1.57 19.35
C HIS A 272 -1.86 2.88 18.55
N ASN A 273 -1.93 2.79 17.24
CA ASN A 273 -2.04 3.96 16.37
C ASN A 273 -3.34 4.73 16.62
N THR A 274 -4.47 4.02 16.69
CA THR A 274 -5.79 4.66 16.89
C THR A 274 -5.97 5.22 18.31
N GLN A 275 -5.38 4.62 19.33
CA GLN A 275 -5.39 5.18 20.69
C GLN A 275 -4.62 6.51 20.76
N LEU A 276 -3.45 6.60 20.13
CA LEU A 276 -2.69 7.85 20.06
C LEU A 276 -3.42 8.90 19.23
N ALA A 277 -4.00 8.51 18.10
CA ALA A 277 -4.80 9.40 17.25
C ALA A 277 -6.04 9.93 17.98
N ALA A 278 -6.77 9.05 18.68
CA ALA A 278 -7.94 9.45 19.48
C ALA A 278 -7.54 10.39 20.64
N THR A 279 -6.38 10.17 21.25
CA THR A 279 -5.87 11.06 22.31
C THR A 279 -5.53 12.44 21.74
N LEU A 280 -4.87 12.50 20.57
CA LEU A 280 -4.61 13.76 19.87
C LEU A 280 -5.92 14.50 19.56
N CYS A 281 -6.88 13.82 18.94
CA CYS A 281 -8.16 14.40 18.56
C CYS A 281 -8.94 14.94 19.78
N ARG A 282 -9.04 14.15 20.85
CA ARG A 282 -9.73 14.55 22.08
C ARG A 282 -9.11 15.82 22.72
N ARG A 283 -7.78 15.87 22.78
CA ARG A 283 -7.07 17.02 23.39
C ARG A 283 -7.15 18.30 22.57
N LEU A 284 -7.31 18.17 21.25
CA LEU A 284 -7.50 19.30 20.32
C LEU A 284 -8.98 19.57 20.01
N ASN A 285 -9.91 18.84 20.67
CA ASN A 285 -11.35 18.97 20.44
C ASN A 285 -11.77 18.78 18.97
N VAL A 286 -11.18 17.77 18.32
CA VAL A 286 -11.45 17.36 16.94
C VAL A 286 -12.09 15.99 16.93
N GLU A 287 -13.05 15.74 16.03
CA GLU A 287 -13.66 14.43 15.87
C GLU A 287 -12.64 13.41 15.35
N HIS A 288 -12.65 12.19 15.92
CA HIS A 288 -11.80 11.08 15.48
C HIS A 288 -12.61 10.06 14.67
N ASN A 289 -12.22 9.83 13.43
CA ASN A 289 -12.88 8.94 12.49
C ASN A 289 -12.39 7.47 12.54
N GLY A 290 -11.69 7.06 13.61
CA GLY A 290 -11.12 5.71 13.75
C GLY A 290 -9.82 5.48 12.96
N SER A 291 -9.30 6.48 12.27
CA SER A 291 -8.09 6.38 11.44
C SER A 291 -6.81 6.71 12.21
N ALA A 292 -5.70 6.10 11.78
CA ALA A 292 -4.35 6.52 12.19
C ALA A 292 -3.87 7.79 11.44
N ILE A 293 -4.66 8.26 10.48
CA ILE A 293 -4.44 9.54 9.77
C ILE A 293 -5.44 10.55 10.31
N VAL A 294 -4.92 11.61 10.89
CA VAL A 294 -5.72 12.72 11.45
C VAL A 294 -5.47 13.99 10.66
N ILE A 295 -6.53 14.71 10.33
CA ILE A 295 -6.45 16.03 9.70
C ILE A 295 -6.75 17.10 10.74
N LEU A 296 -5.86 18.08 10.80
CA LEU A 296 -6.00 19.26 11.64
C LEU A 296 -5.96 20.52 10.77
N HIS A 297 -6.65 21.58 11.21
CA HIS A 297 -6.64 22.87 10.55
C HIS A 297 -6.09 23.91 11.53
N VAL A 298 -4.81 24.28 11.35
CA VAL A 298 -4.11 25.21 12.23
C VAL A 298 -3.32 26.22 11.41
N PRO A 299 -3.69 27.50 11.45
CA PRO A 299 -2.94 28.56 10.79
C PRO A 299 -1.49 28.62 11.29
N GLY A 300 -0.53 28.80 10.38
CA GLY A 300 0.89 28.92 10.73
C GLY A 300 1.53 27.62 11.26
N ALA A 301 0.88 26.48 11.09
CA ALA A 301 1.36 25.18 11.60
C ALA A 301 2.74 24.80 11.07
N ARG A 302 3.06 25.14 9.83
CA ARG A 302 4.35 24.79 9.21
C ARG A 302 5.54 25.33 10.01
N GLU A 303 5.49 26.59 10.37
CA GLU A 303 6.54 27.29 11.11
C GLU A 303 6.64 26.76 12.53
N ARG A 304 5.50 26.52 13.19
CA ARG A 304 5.43 25.97 14.54
C ARG A 304 6.02 24.55 14.61
N LEU A 305 5.63 23.65 13.70
CA LEU A 305 6.18 22.30 13.63
C LEU A 305 7.68 22.33 13.34
N LYS A 306 8.13 23.18 12.40
CA LYS A 306 9.53 23.36 12.06
C LYS A 306 10.35 23.83 13.27
N ALA A 307 9.86 24.80 14.03
CA ALA A 307 10.53 25.32 15.23
C ALA A 307 10.73 24.26 16.32
N LYS A 308 9.83 23.27 16.40
CA LYS A 308 9.91 22.14 17.33
C LYS A 308 10.57 20.87 16.74
N GLY A 309 11.04 20.92 15.48
CA GLY A 309 11.64 19.78 14.80
C GLY A 309 10.65 18.67 14.44
N LEU A 310 9.33 18.91 14.50
CA LEU A 310 8.28 17.95 14.22
C LEU A 310 8.03 17.84 12.71
N ARG A 311 7.66 16.66 12.25
CA ARG A 311 7.46 16.37 10.82
C ARG A 311 6.07 15.80 10.54
N ALA A 312 5.23 16.58 9.87
CA ALA A 312 3.95 16.19 9.31
C ALA A 312 3.78 16.78 7.91
N THR A 313 2.83 16.28 7.13
CA THR A 313 2.50 16.92 5.84
C THR A 313 1.64 18.15 6.09
N VAL A 314 2.11 19.33 5.64
CA VAL A 314 1.36 20.59 5.77
C VAL A 314 1.07 21.18 4.38
N ARG A 315 -0.20 21.50 4.11
CA ARG A 315 -0.68 22.13 2.88
C ARG A 315 -1.61 23.29 3.26
N GLY A 316 -1.13 24.54 3.12
CA GLY A 316 -1.82 25.69 3.70
C GLY A 316 -1.96 25.52 5.21
N ASP A 317 -3.16 25.68 5.72
CA ASP A 317 -3.49 25.51 7.15
C ASP A 317 -3.82 24.04 7.52
N ARG A 318 -3.82 23.16 6.54
CA ARG A 318 -4.15 21.74 6.73
C ARG A 318 -2.92 20.93 7.07
N ILE A 319 -2.95 20.25 8.20
CA ILE A 319 -1.94 19.30 8.65
C ILE A 319 -2.50 17.90 8.52
N ARG A 320 -1.74 16.99 7.91
CA ARG A 320 -2.00 15.56 7.96
C ARG A 320 -1.01 14.89 8.90
N VAL A 321 -1.49 14.41 10.02
CA VAL A 321 -0.76 13.64 11.04
C VAL A 321 -0.99 12.16 10.78
N ALA A 322 0.06 11.38 10.66
CA ALA A 322 -0.02 9.93 10.43
C ALA A 322 0.81 9.20 11.49
N ILE A 323 0.13 8.50 12.39
CA ILE A 323 0.68 7.86 13.59
C ILE A 323 0.95 6.39 13.31
N HIS A 324 2.16 5.91 13.64
CA HIS A 324 2.54 4.52 13.43
C HIS A 324 3.22 3.93 14.68
N ALA A 325 3.60 2.64 14.61
CA ALA A 325 4.16 1.85 15.71
C ALA A 325 5.36 2.48 16.43
N TYR A 326 6.09 3.38 15.78
CA TYR A 326 7.23 4.10 16.37
C TYR A 326 6.87 5.44 17.03
N ASN A 327 5.61 5.88 16.97
CA ASN A 327 5.18 7.08 17.70
C ASN A 327 4.80 6.75 19.15
N THR A 328 4.98 7.73 20.02
CA THR A 328 4.72 7.62 21.46
C THR A 328 3.70 8.66 21.94
N ALA A 329 3.29 8.56 23.21
CA ALA A 329 2.45 9.57 23.84
C ALA A 329 3.18 10.91 23.94
N GLU A 330 4.48 10.90 24.22
CA GLU A 330 5.33 12.09 24.30
C GLU A 330 5.46 12.79 22.94
N ASP A 331 5.41 12.03 21.82
CA ASP A 331 5.35 12.64 20.50
C ASP A 331 4.03 13.42 20.31
N VAL A 332 2.92 12.82 20.74
CA VAL A 332 1.58 13.45 20.68
C VAL A 332 1.56 14.70 21.57
N ASP A 333 2.11 14.65 22.79
CA ASP A 333 2.24 15.80 23.67
C ASP A 333 3.02 16.92 23.02
N SER A 334 4.18 16.59 22.44
CA SER A 334 5.03 17.56 21.72
C SER A 334 4.33 18.21 20.51
N LEU A 335 3.49 17.43 19.82
CA LEU A 335 2.68 17.95 18.70
C LEU A 335 1.63 18.95 19.21
N ILE A 336 0.91 18.59 20.27
CA ILE A 336 -0.11 19.46 20.85
C ILE A 336 0.52 20.77 21.33
N ASP A 337 1.63 20.71 22.06
CA ASP A 337 2.37 21.89 22.54
C ASP A 337 2.90 22.79 21.39
N ALA A 338 3.17 22.20 20.24
CA ALA A 338 3.58 22.97 19.06
C ALA A 338 2.41 23.66 18.35
N LEU A 339 1.19 23.15 18.51
CA LEU A 339 0.01 23.67 17.81
C LEU A 339 -0.76 24.73 18.64
N HIS A 340 -0.53 24.78 19.97
CA HIS A 340 -1.00 25.84 20.85
C HIS A 340 -0.07 27.05 20.79
#